data_2ebfb8c907098a109ba36c8090270c51
#
_entry.id   2ebfb8c907098a109ba36c8090270c51
#
_cell.length_a   1.000
_cell.length_b   1.000
_cell.length_c   1.000
_cell.angle_alpha   90.00
_cell.angle_beta   90.00
_cell.angle_gamma   90.00
#
_symmetry.space_group_name_H-M   'P 1'
#
loop_
_entity.id
_entity.type
_entity.pdbx_description
1 polymer ?
#
loop_
_entity_poly.entity_id
_entity_poly.type
_entity_poly.pdbx_seq_one_letter_code
_entity_poly.pdbx_strand_id
1 'polypeptide(L)'
;MQNGLFRDGTSFDKPKQQQETVETEGTSSLTAAALRERIVSSQVIHIFGAGLNAERPAHTAVAELSSRGWACAPVHPRDAGGSISGFPIRPSLDSGVLPEIVVLFLAPERARAVVRDLIMRLSHEAFPLIWFQRGAQDAPSIEALESMG
;
A
#
# COMPACT_ATOMS: atom_id res chain seq x y z
N MET A 1 -4.76 -14.17 -13.42
CA MET A 1 -5.24 -14.12 -12.08
C MET A 1 -5.46 -12.72 -11.57
N GLN A 2 -6.55 -12.54 -10.91
CA GLN A 2 -6.89 -11.26 -10.39
C GLN A 2 -6.40 -11.13 -9.00
N ASN A 3 -5.81 -10.06 -8.64
CA ASN A 3 -5.57 -9.83 -7.24
C ASN A 3 -6.43 -8.65 -6.80
N GLY A 4 -6.54 -8.45 -5.51
CA GLY A 4 -7.45 -7.48 -4.97
C GLY A 4 -7.14 -6.05 -5.33
N LEU A 5 -5.90 -5.78 -5.71
CA LEU A 5 -5.51 -4.42 -6.06
C LEU A 5 -6.25 -3.91 -7.28
N PHE A 6 -6.58 -4.81 -8.20
CA PHE A 6 -7.13 -4.36 -9.48
C PHE A 6 -8.52 -4.88 -9.75
N ARG A 7 -9.19 -5.39 -8.73
CA ARG A 7 -10.42 -6.14 -8.95
C ARG A 7 -11.60 -5.30 -9.35
N ASP A 8 -11.68 -4.13 -8.83
CA ASP A 8 -12.87 -3.33 -9.03
C ASP A 8 -12.77 -2.44 -10.24
N GLY A 9 -11.82 -2.70 -11.09
CA GLY A 9 -11.65 -1.89 -12.28
C GLY A 9 -10.87 -0.62 -12.05
N THR A 10 -10.41 -0.40 -10.84
CA THR A 10 -9.59 0.76 -10.56
C THR A 10 -8.23 0.58 -11.20
N SER A 11 -7.79 1.56 -11.91
CA SER A 11 -6.49 1.51 -12.56
C SER A 11 -5.42 1.96 -11.59
N PHE A 12 -4.36 1.16 -11.52
CA PHE A 12 -3.21 1.52 -10.70
C PHE A 12 -2.04 1.95 -11.53
N ASP A 13 -2.28 2.29 -12.79
CA ASP A 13 -1.26 2.98 -13.56
C ASP A 13 -0.98 4.29 -12.87
N LYS A 14 0.28 4.68 -12.79
CA LYS A 14 0.60 5.95 -12.18
C LYS A 14 -0.10 7.04 -12.97
N PRO A 15 -0.96 7.82 -12.35
CA PRO A 15 -1.78 8.78 -13.08
C PRO A 15 -0.93 9.86 -13.70
N LYS A 16 -1.32 10.29 -14.87
CA LYS A 16 -0.74 11.46 -15.46
C LYS A 16 -1.55 12.64 -15.00
N GLN A 17 -1.23 13.77 -15.53
CA GLN A 17 -1.90 14.96 -15.04
C GLN A 17 -3.27 15.06 -15.60
N GLN A 18 -4.17 14.30 -15.10
CA GLN A 18 -5.51 14.31 -15.57
C GLN A 18 -6.37 15.05 -14.63
N GLN A 19 -7.22 15.88 -15.16
CA GLN A 19 -8.15 16.58 -14.35
C GLN A 19 -9.44 15.85 -14.42
N GLU A 20 -9.71 15.11 -13.43
CA GLU A 20 -10.93 14.37 -13.41
C GLU A 20 -11.70 14.73 -12.18
N THR A 21 -12.93 15.06 -12.31
CA THR A 21 -13.76 15.37 -11.16
C THR A 21 -14.52 14.15 -10.78
N VAL A 22 -14.25 13.65 -9.63
CA VAL A 22 -14.95 12.50 -9.13
C VAL A 22 -15.62 12.90 -7.84
N GLU A 23 -16.91 12.65 -7.77
CA GLU A 23 -17.63 12.96 -6.57
C GLU A 23 -18.01 11.69 -5.91
N THR A 24 -17.72 11.55 -4.66
CA THR A 24 -18.17 10.42 -3.90
C THR A 24 -18.73 10.93 -2.61
N GLU A 25 -19.68 10.20 -2.13
CA GLU A 25 -20.23 10.48 -0.85
C GLU A 25 -19.76 9.48 0.11
N GLY A 26 -18.55 9.23 0.19
CA GLY A 26 -18.03 8.22 1.07
C GLY A 26 -18.23 8.60 2.50
N THR A 27 -18.26 7.59 3.35
CA THR A 27 -18.25 7.80 4.76
C THR A 27 -16.85 7.90 5.27
N SER A 28 -15.88 7.81 4.38
CA SER A 28 -14.49 7.87 4.76
C SER A 28 -14.09 9.34 4.94
N SER A 29 -13.03 9.56 5.67
CA SER A 29 -12.51 10.90 5.87
C SER A 29 -11.89 11.45 4.61
N LEU A 30 -11.64 10.59 3.61
CA LEU A 30 -11.08 11.03 2.34
C LEU A 30 -12.12 11.00 1.26
N THR A 31 -12.24 12.09 0.54
CA THR A 31 -13.07 12.08 -0.65
C THR A 31 -12.33 11.41 -1.79
N ALA A 32 -13.04 11.06 -2.86
CA ALA A 32 -12.40 10.48 -4.02
C ALA A 32 -11.38 11.43 -4.62
N ALA A 33 -11.68 12.74 -4.60
CA ALA A 33 -10.75 13.71 -5.14
C ALA A 33 -9.48 13.79 -4.31
N ALA A 34 -9.61 13.78 -2.99
CA ALA A 34 -8.45 13.83 -2.12
C ALA A 34 -7.60 12.56 -2.24
N LEU A 35 -8.27 11.42 -2.38
CA LEU A 35 -7.56 10.17 -2.57
C LEU A 35 -6.77 10.18 -3.87
N ARG A 36 -7.41 10.61 -4.94
CA ARG A 36 -6.75 10.69 -6.23
C ARG A 36 -5.55 11.63 -6.18
N GLU A 37 -5.71 12.75 -5.50
CA GLU A 37 -4.62 13.70 -5.39
C GLU A 37 -3.43 13.09 -4.65
N ARG A 38 -3.69 12.37 -3.58
CA ARG A 38 -2.62 11.72 -2.84
C ARG A 38 -1.92 10.68 -3.68
N ILE A 39 -2.68 9.91 -4.47
CA ILE A 39 -2.07 8.90 -5.33
C ILE A 39 -1.21 9.57 -6.39
N VAL A 40 -1.71 10.64 -7.00
CA VAL A 40 -0.96 11.32 -8.06
C VAL A 40 0.36 11.87 -7.52
N SER A 41 0.35 12.38 -6.30
CA SER A 41 1.55 13.01 -5.74
C SER A 41 2.51 12.01 -5.12
N SER A 42 2.09 10.75 -4.96
CA SER A 42 2.96 9.76 -4.34
C SER A 42 3.99 9.24 -5.30
N GLN A 43 5.15 8.86 -4.78
CA GLN A 43 6.26 8.38 -5.58
C GLN A 43 6.54 6.90 -5.35
N VAL A 44 6.36 6.41 -4.15
CA VAL A 44 6.78 5.07 -3.77
C VAL A 44 5.64 4.33 -3.12
N ILE A 45 5.49 3.05 -3.47
CA ILE A 45 4.53 2.16 -2.84
C ILE A 45 5.29 1.13 -2.03
N HIS A 46 5.02 1.07 -0.74
CA HIS A 46 5.59 0.03 0.12
C HIS A 46 4.66 -1.17 0.09
N ILE A 47 5.23 -2.35 -0.22
CA ILE A 47 4.43 -3.56 -0.37
C ILE A 47 4.91 -4.57 0.67
N PHE A 48 4.14 -4.73 1.72
CA PHE A 48 4.46 -5.64 2.80
C PHE A 48 4.02 -7.05 2.43
N GLY A 49 4.91 -8.00 2.62
CA GLY A 49 4.65 -9.39 2.26
C GLY A 49 5.24 -9.77 0.92
N ALA A 50 5.91 -8.85 0.26
CA ALA A 50 6.49 -9.11 -1.06
C ALA A 50 7.86 -9.75 -0.91
N GLY A 51 7.92 -11.05 -1.10
CA GLY A 51 9.15 -11.81 -1.01
C GLY A 51 9.54 -12.41 -2.34
N LEU A 52 10.45 -13.37 -2.29
CA LEU A 52 11.05 -13.92 -3.50
C LEU A 52 10.19 -14.99 -4.18
N ASN A 53 9.13 -15.45 -3.54
CA ASN A 53 8.29 -16.48 -4.14
C ASN A 53 7.43 -15.87 -5.24
N ALA A 54 7.78 -16.18 -6.49
CA ALA A 54 7.12 -15.59 -7.64
C ALA A 54 5.66 -16.03 -7.81
N GLU A 55 5.24 -17.06 -7.08
CA GLU A 55 3.86 -17.51 -7.15
C GLU A 55 2.95 -16.74 -6.22
N ARG A 56 3.52 -15.92 -5.35
CA ARG A 56 2.70 -15.13 -4.44
C ARG A 56 2.20 -13.86 -5.11
N PRO A 57 0.96 -13.47 -4.84
CA PRO A 57 0.42 -12.24 -5.46
C PRO A 57 1.24 -10.99 -5.16
N ALA A 58 1.87 -10.93 -3.99
CA ALA A 58 2.66 -9.75 -3.65
C ALA A 58 3.85 -9.59 -4.59
N HIS A 59 4.48 -10.69 -4.95
CA HIS A 59 5.61 -10.64 -5.89
C HIS A 59 5.14 -10.13 -7.24
N THR A 60 4.01 -10.65 -7.72
CA THR A 60 3.45 -10.20 -8.99
C THR A 60 3.06 -8.74 -8.94
N ALA A 61 2.55 -8.28 -7.80
CA ALA A 61 2.14 -6.89 -7.67
C ALA A 61 3.31 -5.93 -7.85
N VAL A 62 4.48 -6.29 -7.34
CA VAL A 62 5.66 -5.44 -7.52
C VAL A 62 5.95 -5.26 -9.01
N ALA A 63 5.94 -6.37 -9.75
CA ALA A 63 6.25 -6.29 -11.17
C ALA A 63 5.20 -5.48 -11.92
N GLU A 64 3.93 -5.69 -11.60
CA GLU A 64 2.87 -4.98 -12.27
C GLU A 64 2.90 -3.48 -11.98
N LEU A 65 3.08 -3.12 -10.72
CA LEU A 65 3.13 -1.71 -10.36
C LEU A 65 4.35 -1.04 -10.95
N SER A 66 5.46 -1.75 -10.97
CA SER A 66 6.67 -1.22 -11.57
C SER A 66 6.47 -0.95 -13.05
N SER A 67 5.79 -1.85 -13.75
CA SER A 67 5.55 -1.67 -15.17
C SER A 67 4.62 -0.51 -15.46
N ARG A 68 3.89 -0.04 -14.45
CA ARG A 68 2.99 1.09 -14.58
C ARG A 68 3.58 2.39 -14.07
N GLY A 69 4.88 2.39 -13.79
CA GLY A 69 5.58 3.61 -13.45
C GLY A 69 5.82 3.85 -11.98
N TRP A 70 5.45 2.91 -11.12
CA TRP A 70 5.63 3.09 -9.68
C TRP A 70 6.99 2.60 -9.22
N ALA A 71 7.60 3.32 -8.31
CA ALA A 71 8.73 2.79 -7.57
C ALA A 71 8.16 1.98 -6.40
N CYS A 72 8.74 0.81 -6.15
CA CYS A 72 8.23 -0.09 -5.14
C CYS A 72 9.26 -0.34 -4.06
N ALA A 73 8.77 -0.55 -2.84
CA ALA A 73 9.63 -0.89 -1.72
C ALA A 73 9.07 -2.17 -1.09
N PRO A 74 9.56 -3.34 -1.54
CA PRO A 74 9.07 -4.60 -0.98
C PRO A 74 9.59 -4.79 0.44
N VAL A 75 8.72 -5.30 1.31
CA VAL A 75 9.11 -5.56 2.69
C VAL A 75 8.79 -7.00 3.02
N HIS A 76 9.78 -7.75 3.42
CA HIS A 76 9.61 -9.17 3.76
C HIS A 76 10.75 -9.58 4.69
N PRO A 77 10.47 -9.87 5.96
CA PRO A 77 11.57 -10.12 6.91
C PRO A 77 12.45 -11.32 6.53
N ARG A 78 11.84 -12.35 5.96
CA ARG A 78 12.59 -13.57 5.67
C ARG A 78 13.44 -13.43 4.41
N ASP A 79 12.92 -12.70 3.41
CA ASP A 79 13.59 -12.62 2.12
C ASP A 79 14.38 -11.33 1.95
N ALA A 80 14.57 -10.60 3.02
CA ALA A 80 15.34 -9.36 2.95
C ALA A 80 16.74 -9.65 2.45
N GLY A 81 17.23 -8.76 1.62
CA GLY A 81 18.53 -8.96 0.98
C GLY A 81 18.39 -9.36 -0.48
N GLY A 82 17.23 -9.88 -0.88
CA GLY A 82 16.97 -10.13 -2.29
C GLY A 82 16.38 -8.91 -2.96
N SER A 83 15.90 -9.11 -4.17
CA SER A 83 15.26 -8.00 -4.89
C SER A 83 14.16 -8.54 -5.79
N ILE A 84 13.21 -7.67 -6.12
CA ILE A 84 12.14 -7.96 -7.04
C ILE A 84 12.11 -6.82 -8.05
N SER A 85 12.22 -7.15 -9.31
CA SER A 85 12.17 -6.14 -10.40
C SER A 85 13.15 -5.01 -10.15
N GLY A 86 14.29 -5.31 -9.53
CA GLY A 86 15.31 -4.32 -9.24
C GLY A 86 15.14 -3.57 -7.94
N PHE A 87 14.05 -3.79 -7.23
CA PHE A 87 13.82 -3.11 -5.94
C PHE A 87 14.27 -4.02 -4.81
N PRO A 88 15.13 -3.53 -3.91
CA PRO A 88 15.63 -4.38 -2.82
C PRO A 88 14.53 -4.68 -1.80
N ILE A 89 14.54 -5.90 -1.29
CA ILE A 89 13.60 -6.30 -0.25
C ILE A 89 14.18 -5.92 1.09
N ARG A 90 13.41 -5.17 1.88
CA ARG A 90 13.84 -4.75 3.20
C ARG A 90 13.17 -5.60 4.27
N PRO A 91 13.81 -5.78 5.42
CA PRO A 91 13.20 -6.59 6.48
C PRO A 91 12.03 -5.90 7.17
N SER A 92 12.01 -4.60 7.16
CA SER A 92 10.96 -3.82 7.78
C SER A 92 11.00 -2.42 7.20
N LEU A 93 10.08 -1.58 7.64
CA LEU A 93 10.11 -0.19 7.25
C LEU A 93 11.33 0.47 7.88
N ASP A 94 12.15 1.09 7.06
CA ASP A 94 13.37 1.72 7.56
C ASP A 94 13.05 2.88 8.49
N SER A 95 13.93 3.08 9.45
CA SER A 95 13.79 4.17 10.39
C SER A 95 13.83 5.50 9.65
N GLY A 96 12.90 6.38 9.98
CA GLY A 96 12.87 7.70 9.35
C GLY A 96 12.19 7.76 8.00
N VAL A 97 11.79 6.63 7.46
CA VAL A 97 11.07 6.62 6.20
C VAL A 97 9.59 6.92 6.47
N LEU A 98 9.04 7.82 5.67
CA LEU A 98 7.62 8.16 5.75
C LEU A 98 6.93 7.55 4.53
N PRO A 99 6.28 6.41 4.72
CA PRO A 99 5.64 5.76 3.57
C PRO A 99 4.45 6.56 3.09
N GLU A 100 4.24 6.56 1.79
CA GLU A 100 3.15 7.30 1.18
C GLU A 100 1.94 6.40 0.93
N ILE A 101 2.19 5.24 0.39
CA ILE A 101 1.15 4.25 0.14
C ILE A 101 1.69 2.92 0.64
N VAL A 102 0.88 2.24 1.43
CA VAL A 102 1.25 0.94 1.99
C VAL A 102 0.22 -0.08 1.55
N VAL A 103 0.69 -1.16 0.93
CA VAL A 103 -0.16 -2.27 0.52
C VAL A 103 0.20 -3.47 1.37
N LEU A 104 -0.80 -4.10 1.95
CA LEU A 104 -0.59 -5.19 2.89
C LEU A 104 -1.04 -6.51 2.29
N PHE A 105 -0.07 -7.35 1.93
CA PHE A 105 -0.29 -8.72 1.50
C PHE A 105 0.07 -9.64 2.66
N LEU A 106 -0.66 -9.52 3.75
CA LEU A 106 -0.34 -10.23 4.98
C LEU A 106 -1.59 -10.84 5.56
N ALA A 107 -1.41 -11.89 6.36
CA ALA A 107 -2.52 -12.42 7.14
C ALA A 107 -3.01 -11.35 8.10
N PRO A 108 -4.28 -11.42 8.53
CA PRO A 108 -4.85 -10.34 9.34
C PRO A 108 -4.04 -9.99 10.58
N GLU A 109 -3.48 -10.99 11.25
CA GLU A 109 -2.72 -10.72 12.46
C GLU A 109 -1.46 -9.92 12.18
N ARG A 110 -0.80 -10.24 11.06
CA ARG A 110 0.41 -9.52 10.70
C ARG A 110 0.08 -8.13 10.18
N ALA A 111 -1.02 -8.02 9.44
CA ALA A 111 -1.47 -6.72 8.98
C ALA A 111 -1.78 -5.82 10.16
N ARG A 112 -2.41 -6.38 11.19
CA ARG A 112 -2.70 -5.62 12.40
C ARG A 112 -1.43 -5.10 13.05
N ALA A 113 -0.41 -5.95 13.11
CA ALA A 113 0.86 -5.54 13.73
C ALA A 113 1.50 -4.39 12.95
N VAL A 114 1.45 -4.46 11.63
CA VAL A 114 2.01 -3.38 10.82
C VAL A 114 1.24 -2.08 11.03
N VAL A 115 -0.08 -2.16 11.01
CA VAL A 115 -0.90 -0.96 11.20
C VAL A 115 -0.64 -0.35 12.56
N ARG A 116 -0.56 -1.18 13.59
CA ARG A 116 -0.28 -0.68 14.93
C ARG A 116 1.06 0.03 15.00
N ASP A 117 2.07 -0.58 14.38
CA ASP A 117 3.40 0.02 14.35
C ASP A 117 3.38 1.37 13.64
N LEU A 118 2.67 1.45 12.53
CA LEU A 118 2.57 2.70 11.79
C LEU A 118 1.87 3.78 12.61
N ILE A 119 0.79 3.40 13.29
CA ILE A 119 0.07 4.35 14.11
C ILE A 119 0.95 4.90 15.23
N MET A 120 1.78 4.03 15.80
CA MET A 120 2.64 4.46 16.90
C MET A 120 3.83 5.29 16.42
N ARG A 121 4.26 5.10 15.19
CA ARG A 121 5.48 5.74 14.71
C ARG A 121 5.22 7.01 13.90
N LEU A 122 4.03 7.16 13.33
CA LEU A 122 3.79 8.24 12.40
C LEU A 122 2.74 9.19 12.94
N SER A 123 2.90 10.46 12.60
CA SER A 123 1.91 11.45 13.01
C SER A 123 0.72 11.38 12.07
N HIS A 124 -0.38 11.94 12.54
CA HIS A 124 -1.60 11.98 11.76
C HIS A 124 -1.39 12.65 10.41
N GLU A 125 -0.57 13.68 10.38
CA GLU A 125 -0.40 14.45 9.15
C GLU A 125 0.45 13.73 8.13
N ALA A 126 1.28 12.80 8.59
CA ALA A 126 2.18 12.08 7.69
C ALA A 126 1.75 10.63 7.50
N PHE A 127 0.51 10.30 7.83
CA PHE A 127 0.10 8.91 7.76
C PHE A 127 -0.15 8.48 6.33
N PRO A 128 0.29 7.26 5.94
CA PRO A 128 0.15 6.80 4.56
C PRO A 128 -1.27 6.36 4.26
N LEU A 129 -1.53 6.20 2.97
CA LEU A 129 -2.72 5.47 2.54
C LEU A 129 -2.46 3.99 2.75
N ILE A 130 -3.42 3.30 3.37
CA ILE A 130 -3.29 1.88 3.63
C ILE A 130 -4.24 1.13 2.71
N TRP A 131 -3.70 0.17 1.97
CA TRP A 131 -4.51 -0.67 1.10
C TRP A 131 -4.42 -2.09 1.62
N PHE A 132 -5.54 -2.64 2.04
CA PHE A 132 -5.59 -4.02 2.50
C PHE A 132 -5.88 -4.92 1.31
N GLN A 133 -4.97 -5.86 1.04
CA GLN A 133 -5.23 -6.86 0.03
C GLN A 133 -6.29 -7.82 0.59
N ARG A 134 -7.05 -8.42 -0.31
CA ARG A 134 -8.11 -9.35 0.09
C ARG A 134 -7.55 -10.37 1.06
N GLY A 135 -8.23 -10.54 2.17
CA GLY A 135 -7.82 -11.47 3.20
C GLY A 135 -6.92 -10.86 4.26
N ALA A 136 -6.47 -9.64 4.05
CA ALA A 136 -5.67 -8.96 5.06
C ALA A 136 -6.48 -8.01 5.92
N GLN A 137 -7.75 -7.80 5.60
CA GLN A 137 -8.58 -6.88 6.35
C GLN A 137 -8.71 -7.35 7.78
N ASP A 138 -8.67 -6.40 8.68
CA ASP A 138 -8.75 -6.65 10.09
C ASP A 138 -9.61 -5.55 10.68
N ALA A 139 -10.76 -5.91 11.23
CA ALA A 139 -11.72 -4.91 11.68
C ALA A 139 -11.15 -3.95 12.72
N PRO A 140 -10.42 -4.40 13.74
CA PRO A 140 -9.83 -3.45 14.67
C PRO A 140 -8.86 -2.48 14.01
N SER A 141 -8.10 -2.94 13.01
CA SER A 141 -7.17 -2.05 12.31
C SER A 141 -7.92 -1.02 11.49
N ILE A 142 -8.98 -1.43 10.81
CA ILE A 142 -9.76 -0.52 10.01
C ILE A 142 -10.40 0.54 10.89
N GLU A 143 -10.95 0.11 12.02
CA GLU A 143 -11.54 1.02 12.96
C GLU A 143 -10.53 2.04 13.47
N ALA A 144 -9.34 1.56 13.83
CA ALA A 144 -8.30 2.45 14.33
C ALA A 144 -7.89 3.47 13.27
N LEU A 145 -7.77 3.02 12.02
CA LEU A 145 -7.38 3.92 10.94
C LEU A 145 -8.47 4.95 10.66
N GLU A 146 -9.72 4.53 10.70
CA GLU A 146 -10.80 5.45 10.46
C GLU A 146 -10.90 6.50 11.54
N SER A 147 -10.57 6.14 12.76
CA SER A 147 -10.63 7.09 13.86
C SER A 147 -9.54 8.13 13.78
N MET A 148 -8.49 7.85 13.01
CA MET A 148 -7.44 8.84 12.81
C MET A 148 -7.80 9.85 11.74
N GLY A 149 -8.83 9.61 11.02
CA GLY A 149 -9.25 10.49 9.99
C GLY A 149 -8.83 10.03 8.65
#